data_0b5c77f1f825015c3fdf60d072a1305c
#
_entry.id   0b5c77f1f825015c3fdf60d072a1305c
#
_cell.length_a   1.000
_cell.length_b   1.000
_cell.length_c   1.000
_cell.angle_alpha   90.00
_cell.angle_beta   90.00
_cell.angle_gamma   90.00
#
_symmetry.space_group_name_H-M   'P 1'
#
loop_
_entity.id
_entity.type
_entity.pdbx_description
1 polymer ?
#
loop_
_entity_poly.entity_id
_entity_poly.type
_entity_poly.pdbx_seq_one_letter_code
_entity_poly.pdbx_strand_id
1 'polypeptide(L)'
;MQIFKKVVWQMYVSMKEIVDKAYAGKYGVPAVGANNEMTIRAAIEAAEETHSPVILISGNRGTHEPIFYGHMVRTLAAQTPVPVAACLDHSPSFEDAVLGIQAGYSAIMVDRSMLPYEENVAQVKELARIAHAVGVSVEAELGHVGQGNNYAVDGNTSLTEPDQAKRFIDETGVDCLAVAIGSAHGAYVGTPKLRFELLQQIDAACGIPLVLHGGSGTGDENIHHVCELGICKVNIVNDLMQASVKALKETDLTGNGAYQLFPTIFEAYKNHIKHCFDITGCTGKAWNLLPSCKGKALDLSE
;
A
#
# COMPACT_ATOMS: atom_id res chain seq x y z
N MET A 1 23.98 30.95 -19.11
CA MET A 1 23.61 29.53 -18.86
C MET A 1 23.09 29.42 -17.42
N GLN A 2 21.78 29.69 -17.20
CA GLN A 2 21.16 29.54 -15.90
C GLN A 2 21.01 28.05 -15.63
N ILE A 3 21.80 27.55 -14.67
CA ILE A 3 21.62 26.18 -14.14
C ILE A 3 20.30 26.21 -13.36
N PHE A 4 19.24 25.71 -13.96
CA PHE A 4 18.02 25.41 -13.23
C PHE A 4 18.38 24.44 -12.12
N LYS A 5 18.49 24.92 -10.89
CA LYS A 5 18.50 24.06 -9.71
C LYS A 5 17.17 23.31 -9.73
N LYS A 6 17.17 22.08 -10.24
CA LYS A 6 16.06 21.16 -10.10
C LYS A 6 15.85 21.01 -8.60
N VAL A 7 14.76 21.56 -8.07
CA VAL A 7 14.39 21.32 -6.68
C VAL A 7 14.06 19.84 -6.61
N VAL A 8 14.95 19.06 -6.04
CA VAL A 8 14.75 17.63 -5.83
C VAL A 8 13.87 17.52 -4.58
N TRP A 9 12.61 17.19 -4.78
CA TRP A 9 11.69 16.92 -3.71
C TRP A 9 12.06 15.57 -3.11
N GLN A 10 12.35 15.51 -1.82
CA GLN A 10 12.55 14.24 -1.14
C GLN A 10 11.24 13.75 -0.54
N MET A 11 10.21 13.59 -1.38
CA MET A 11 8.91 13.07 -0.94
C MET A 11 8.79 11.56 -1.14
N TYR A 12 9.86 10.88 -1.56
CA TYR A 12 10.00 9.45 -1.40
C TYR A 12 10.47 9.16 0.02
N VAL A 13 9.51 8.74 0.85
CA VAL A 13 9.71 8.59 2.31
C VAL A 13 9.68 7.11 2.72
N SER A 14 10.14 6.81 3.94
CA SER A 14 9.94 5.47 4.50
C SER A 14 8.45 5.20 4.71
N MET A 15 8.02 3.95 4.53
CA MET A 15 6.63 3.58 4.84
C MET A 15 6.33 3.78 6.33
N LYS A 16 7.32 3.54 7.20
CA LYS A 16 7.21 3.80 8.63
C LYS A 16 6.75 5.23 8.92
N GLU A 17 7.34 6.23 8.25
CA GLU A 17 6.94 7.63 8.46
C GLU A 17 5.46 7.87 8.12
N ILE A 18 4.94 7.22 7.07
CA ILE A 18 3.54 7.31 6.68
C ILE A 18 2.63 6.64 7.73
N VAL A 19 2.92 5.39 8.10
CA VAL A 19 2.05 4.62 9.00
C VAL A 19 2.12 5.13 10.44
N ASP A 20 3.25 5.65 10.91
CA ASP A 20 3.36 6.28 12.24
C ASP A 20 2.48 7.53 12.35
N LYS A 21 2.45 8.37 11.28
CA LYS A 21 1.56 9.53 11.24
C LYS A 21 0.09 9.14 11.15
N ALA A 22 -0.21 8.08 10.40
CA ALA A 22 -1.54 7.52 10.31
C ALA A 22 -2.02 7.01 11.69
N TYR A 23 -1.17 6.30 12.41
CA TYR A 23 -1.44 5.80 13.75
C TYR A 23 -1.70 6.92 14.75
N ALA A 24 -0.83 7.92 14.78
CA ALA A 24 -0.99 9.09 15.64
C ALA A 24 -2.23 9.93 15.29
N GLY A 25 -2.61 9.97 14.00
CA GLY A 25 -3.74 10.72 13.49
C GLY A 25 -5.05 9.94 13.42
N LYS A 26 -5.06 8.64 13.77
CA LYS A 26 -6.21 7.71 13.69
C LYS A 26 -6.90 7.72 12.34
N TYR A 27 -6.12 7.47 11.29
CA TYR A 27 -6.61 7.28 9.92
C TYR A 27 -5.82 6.16 9.25
N GLY A 28 -6.34 5.62 8.17
CA GLY A 28 -5.62 4.66 7.32
C GLY A 28 -5.06 5.33 6.07
N VAL A 29 -4.06 4.71 5.46
CA VAL A 29 -3.53 5.09 4.14
C VAL A 29 -3.72 3.91 3.19
N PRO A 30 -4.36 4.10 2.03
CA PRO A 30 -4.49 3.02 1.07
C PRO A 30 -3.12 2.68 0.48
N ALA A 31 -2.80 1.40 0.51
CA ALA A 31 -1.68 0.82 -0.20
C ALA A 31 -2.21 0.27 -1.53
N VAL A 32 -1.95 1.00 -2.60
CA VAL A 32 -2.57 0.76 -3.91
C VAL A 32 -1.67 -0.06 -4.81
N GLY A 33 -2.23 -1.08 -5.46
CA GLY A 33 -1.51 -1.86 -6.46
C GLY A 33 -1.10 -0.98 -7.64
N ALA A 34 0.20 -0.78 -7.87
CA ALA A 34 0.70 0.09 -8.92
C ALA A 34 1.90 -0.58 -9.60
N ASN A 35 1.65 -1.29 -10.71
CA ASN A 35 2.63 -2.21 -11.30
C ASN A 35 3.31 -1.68 -12.58
N ASN A 36 2.93 -0.50 -13.05
CA ASN A 36 3.49 0.13 -14.24
C ASN A 36 3.44 1.66 -14.13
N GLU A 37 4.09 2.33 -15.08
CA GLU A 37 4.19 3.80 -15.08
C GLU A 37 2.83 4.50 -15.02
N MET A 38 1.84 4.02 -15.76
CA MET A 38 0.51 4.59 -15.80
C MET A 38 -0.21 4.52 -14.43
N THR A 39 -0.18 3.35 -13.78
CA THR A 39 -0.82 3.16 -12.47
C THR A 39 -0.09 3.89 -11.35
N ILE A 40 1.24 4.00 -11.42
CA ILE A 40 2.03 4.81 -10.49
C ILE A 40 1.67 6.29 -10.63
N ARG A 41 1.59 6.83 -11.86
CA ARG A 41 1.18 8.22 -12.09
C ARG A 41 -0.24 8.48 -11.62
N ALA A 42 -1.18 7.58 -11.93
CA ALA A 42 -2.56 7.72 -11.47
C ALA A 42 -2.65 7.82 -9.94
N ALA A 43 -1.85 7.01 -9.23
CA ALA A 43 -1.80 7.04 -7.77
C ALA A 43 -1.18 8.34 -7.23
N ILE A 44 -0.09 8.80 -7.83
CA ILE A 44 0.57 10.05 -7.42
C ILE A 44 -0.32 11.27 -7.73
N GLU A 45 -0.95 11.32 -8.90
CA GLU A 45 -1.87 12.41 -9.25
C GLU A 45 -3.10 12.44 -8.34
N ALA A 46 -3.68 11.28 -8.02
CA ALA A 46 -4.75 11.18 -7.03
C ALA A 46 -4.32 11.75 -5.67
N ALA A 47 -3.11 11.39 -5.22
CA ALA A 47 -2.55 11.87 -3.96
C ALA A 47 -2.28 13.39 -3.98
N GLU A 48 -1.80 13.94 -5.10
CA GLU A 48 -1.62 15.39 -5.28
C GLU A 48 -2.95 16.14 -5.25
N GLU A 49 -3.96 15.65 -5.97
CA GLU A 49 -5.28 16.29 -6.07
C GLU A 49 -6.01 16.32 -4.71
N THR A 50 -5.80 15.30 -3.87
CA THR A 50 -6.45 15.17 -2.57
C THR A 50 -5.56 15.60 -1.39
N HIS A 51 -4.31 16.00 -1.65
CA HIS A 51 -3.31 16.30 -0.62
C HIS A 51 -3.13 15.15 0.39
N SER A 52 -2.97 13.94 -0.11
CA SER A 52 -2.89 12.71 0.66
C SER A 52 -1.50 12.08 0.59
N PRO A 53 -1.01 11.39 1.63
CA PRO A 53 0.10 10.45 1.48
C PRO A 53 -0.37 9.21 0.73
N VAL A 54 0.53 8.52 0.02
CA VAL A 54 0.20 7.28 -0.70
C VAL A 54 1.27 6.22 -0.51
N ILE A 55 0.84 4.96 -0.38
CA ILE A 55 1.71 3.79 -0.40
C ILE A 55 1.45 3.04 -1.71
N LEU A 56 2.50 2.84 -2.50
CA LEU A 56 2.45 2.04 -3.72
C LEU A 56 2.90 0.62 -3.38
N ILE A 57 2.11 -0.38 -3.73
CA ILE A 57 2.49 -1.78 -3.55
C ILE A 57 2.67 -2.47 -4.91
N SER A 58 3.72 -3.26 -5.01
CA SER A 58 3.90 -4.21 -6.09
C SER A 58 4.50 -5.50 -5.54
N GLY A 59 3.89 -6.62 -5.88
CA GLY A 59 4.42 -7.95 -5.54
C GLY A 59 5.10 -8.60 -6.73
N ASN A 60 5.70 -9.77 -6.51
CA ASN A 60 6.39 -10.55 -7.56
C ASN A 60 5.49 -10.93 -8.76
N ARG A 61 4.17 -10.86 -8.59
CA ARG A 61 3.22 -11.07 -9.69
C ARG A 61 2.94 -9.79 -10.50
N GLY A 62 3.30 -8.62 -9.95
CA GLY A 62 3.01 -7.32 -10.53
C GLY A 62 4.13 -6.75 -11.39
N THR A 63 5.38 -7.11 -11.09
CA THR A 63 6.53 -6.73 -11.90
C THR A 63 7.57 -7.85 -11.93
N HIS A 64 8.11 -8.11 -13.12
CA HIS A 64 9.22 -9.05 -13.30
C HIS A 64 10.59 -8.38 -13.18
N GLU A 65 10.62 -7.03 -13.02
CA GLU A 65 11.81 -6.20 -12.99
C GLU A 65 11.79 -5.26 -11.77
N PRO A 66 11.99 -5.79 -10.54
CA PRO A 66 11.92 -4.98 -9.32
C PRO A 66 12.87 -3.79 -9.32
N ILE A 67 14.08 -3.96 -9.88
CA ILE A 67 15.09 -2.89 -9.97
C ILE A 67 14.57 -1.73 -10.82
N PHE A 68 14.02 -2.03 -12.01
CA PHE A 68 13.44 -1.01 -12.89
C PHE A 68 12.24 -0.32 -12.22
N TYR A 69 11.37 -1.10 -11.58
CA TYR A 69 10.23 -0.56 -10.84
C TYR A 69 10.66 0.43 -9.75
N GLY A 70 11.62 0.04 -8.91
CA GLY A 70 12.12 0.91 -7.85
C GLY A 70 12.70 2.22 -8.39
N HIS A 71 13.47 2.18 -9.49
CA HIS A 71 13.95 3.39 -10.16
C HIS A 71 12.82 4.27 -10.69
N MET A 72 11.79 3.68 -11.28
CA MET A 72 10.63 4.40 -11.80
C MET A 72 9.86 5.11 -10.69
N VAL A 73 9.53 4.40 -9.60
CA VAL A 73 8.83 4.99 -8.45
C VAL A 73 9.64 6.14 -7.85
N ARG A 74 10.92 5.93 -7.58
CA ARG A 74 11.79 6.98 -7.01
C ARG A 74 11.88 8.21 -7.91
N THR A 75 11.94 8.01 -9.22
CA THR A 75 11.97 9.10 -10.19
C THR A 75 10.68 9.91 -10.19
N LEU A 76 9.53 9.25 -10.13
CA LEU A 76 8.23 9.89 -10.11
C LEU A 76 7.94 10.54 -8.74
N ALA A 77 8.24 9.86 -7.65
CA ALA A 77 8.07 10.39 -6.30
C ALA A 77 8.98 11.62 -6.02
N ALA A 78 10.12 11.72 -6.67
CA ALA A 78 10.97 12.92 -6.58
C ALA A 78 10.39 14.17 -7.26
N GLN A 79 9.25 14.04 -7.94
CA GLN A 79 8.61 15.14 -8.68
C GLN A 79 7.28 15.58 -8.06
N THR A 80 6.84 14.91 -7.01
CA THR A 80 5.57 15.21 -6.31
C THR A 80 5.79 15.93 -4.99
N PRO A 81 4.89 16.82 -4.57
CA PRO A 81 4.92 17.48 -3.28
C PRO A 81 4.27 16.66 -2.15
N VAL A 82 3.72 15.48 -2.44
CA VAL A 82 3.05 14.63 -1.45
C VAL A 82 3.90 13.43 -1.08
N PRO A 83 3.79 12.91 0.16
CA PRO A 83 4.57 11.75 0.59
C PRO A 83 4.20 10.48 -0.18
N VAL A 84 5.21 9.80 -0.71
CA VAL A 84 5.08 8.53 -1.43
C VAL A 84 6.01 7.51 -0.81
N ALA A 85 5.50 6.35 -0.44
CA ALA A 85 6.29 5.17 -0.11
C ALA A 85 6.04 4.05 -1.13
N ALA A 86 7.01 3.17 -1.32
CA ALA A 86 6.83 1.94 -2.09
C ALA A 86 7.16 0.73 -1.21
N CYS A 87 6.26 -0.24 -1.18
CA CYS A 87 6.43 -1.49 -0.46
C CYS A 87 6.47 -2.67 -1.44
N LEU A 88 7.50 -3.50 -1.33
CA LEU A 88 7.50 -4.81 -1.98
C LEU A 88 6.53 -5.70 -1.18
N ASP A 89 5.36 -5.96 -1.78
CA ASP A 89 4.26 -6.68 -1.15
C ASP A 89 4.47 -8.20 -1.27
N HIS A 90 4.38 -8.92 -0.16
CA HIS A 90 4.59 -10.36 -0.05
C HIS A 90 5.88 -10.88 -0.70
N SER A 91 7.04 -10.55 -0.14
CA SER A 91 8.29 -11.17 -0.55
C SER A 91 8.36 -12.64 -0.07
N PRO A 92 8.24 -13.63 -0.98
CA PRO A 92 8.09 -15.04 -0.58
C PRO A 92 9.39 -15.68 -0.13
N SER A 93 10.54 -15.16 -0.55
CA SER A 93 11.87 -15.68 -0.19
C SER A 93 12.72 -14.60 0.48
N PHE A 94 13.84 -15.03 1.05
CA PHE A 94 14.87 -14.14 1.59
C PHE A 94 15.48 -13.29 0.49
N GLU A 95 15.75 -13.92 -0.66
CA GLU A 95 16.34 -13.28 -1.84
C GLU A 95 15.42 -12.20 -2.40
N ASP A 96 14.11 -12.44 -2.48
CA ASP A 96 13.13 -11.45 -2.93
C ASP A 96 13.09 -10.23 -2.02
N ALA A 97 13.13 -10.43 -0.70
CA ALA A 97 13.18 -9.34 0.27
C ALA A 97 14.45 -8.49 0.12
N VAL A 98 15.61 -9.13 -0.03
CA VAL A 98 16.90 -8.46 -0.25
C VAL A 98 16.91 -7.75 -1.61
N LEU A 99 16.35 -8.37 -2.66
CA LEU A 99 16.21 -7.75 -3.97
C LEU A 99 15.33 -6.48 -3.90
N GLY A 100 14.24 -6.49 -3.11
CA GLY A 100 13.43 -5.30 -2.85
C GLY A 100 14.23 -4.15 -2.23
N ILE A 101 15.06 -4.46 -1.24
CA ILE A 101 15.97 -3.48 -0.63
C ILE A 101 16.95 -2.92 -1.70
N GLN A 102 17.57 -3.78 -2.49
CA GLN A 102 18.49 -3.38 -3.55
C GLN A 102 17.80 -2.56 -4.64
N ALA A 103 16.57 -2.88 -4.98
CA ALA A 103 15.75 -2.16 -5.94
C ALA A 103 15.39 -0.74 -5.47
N GLY A 104 15.53 -0.47 -4.17
CA GLY A 104 15.26 0.84 -3.58
C GLY A 104 13.80 1.06 -3.20
N TYR A 105 13.08 0.00 -2.87
CA TYR A 105 11.80 0.13 -2.17
C TYR A 105 12.03 0.77 -0.81
N SER A 106 11.08 1.58 -0.35
CA SER A 106 11.15 2.20 0.98
C SER A 106 10.61 1.28 2.09
N ALA A 107 9.99 0.18 1.70
CA ALA A 107 9.55 -0.88 2.59
C ALA A 107 9.57 -2.25 1.89
N ILE A 108 9.74 -3.29 2.68
CA ILE A 108 9.51 -4.69 2.29
C ILE A 108 8.47 -5.31 3.22
N MET A 109 7.59 -6.15 2.67
CA MET A 109 6.70 -6.98 3.46
C MET A 109 7.21 -8.42 3.45
N VAL A 110 7.54 -8.92 4.64
CA VAL A 110 8.10 -10.25 4.87
C VAL A 110 6.97 -11.16 5.36
N ASP A 111 6.37 -11.89 4.42
CA ASP A 111 5.31 -12.84 4.75
C ASP A 111 5.88 -14.23 5.02
N ARG A 112 5.83 -14.62 6.30
CA ARG A 112 6.17 -15.96 6.80
C ARG A 112 5.04 -16.54 7.64
N SER A 113 3.81 -16.02 7.46
CA SER A 113 2.64 -16.39 8.25
C SER A 113 2.25 -17.87 8.15
N MET A 114 2.66 -18.53 7.06
CA MET A 114 2.45 -19.97 6.87
C MET A 114 3.47 -20.86 7.60
N LEU A 115 4.55 -20.29 8.11
CA LEU A 115 5.57 -21.03 8.86
C LEU A 115 5.19 -21.15 10.35
N PRO A 116 5.77 -22.12 11.08
CA PRO A 116 5.70 -22.14 12.53
C PRO A 116 6.18 -20.82 13.13
N TYR A 117 5.59 -20.40 14.25
CA TYR A 117 5.84 -19.09 14.87
C TYR A 117 7.33 -18.77 15.02
N GLU A 118 8.12 -19.69 15.57
CA GLU A 118 9.55 -19.46 15.83
C GLU A 118 10.38 -19.30 14.54
N GLU A 119 9.97 -19.95 13.45
CA GLU A 119 10.60 -19.79 12.14
C GLU A 119 10.21 -18.46 11.50
N ASN A 120 8.92 -18.04 11.62
CA ASN A 120 8.46 -16.74 11.20
C ASN A 120 9.26 -15.64 11.92
N VAL A 121 9.35 -15.70 13.25
CA VAL A 121 10.13 -14.74 14.07
C VAL A 121 11.57 -14.68 13.60
N ALA A 122 12.25 -15.83 13.45
CA ALA A 122 13.66 -15.87 13.09
C ALA A 122 13.95 -15.20 11.75
N GLN A 123 13.17 -15.52 10.71
CA GLN A 123 13.37 -14.96 9.37
C GLN A 123 13.00 -13.48 9.30
N VAL A 124 11.89 -13.08 9.92
CA VAL A 124 11.45 -11.68 9.95
C VAL A 124 12.46 -10.81 10.69
N LYS A 125 12.94 -11.26 11.85
CA LYS A 125 13.95 -10.55 12.65
C LYS A 125 15.24 -10.30 11.87
N GLU A 126 15.73 -11.31 11.15
CA GLU A 126 16.94 -11.17 10.35
C GLU A 126 16.75 -10.13 9.23
N LEU A 127 15.66 -10.22 8.48
CA LEU A 127 15.34 -9.27 7.40
C LEU A 127 15.07 -7.87 7.92
N ALA A 128 14.42 -7.72 9.08
CA ALA A 128 14.20 -6.44 9.72
C ALA A 128 15.53 -5.75 10.08
N ARG A 129 16.47 -6.51 10.66
CA ARG A 129 17.82 -6.00 10.97
C ARG A 129 18.56 -5.51 9.72
N ILE A 130 18.44 -6.23 8.60
CA ILE A 130 19.09 -5.87 7.33
C ILE A 130 18.43 -4.62 6.73
N ALA A 131 17.11 -4.60 6.65
CA ALA A 131 16.32 -3.49 6.08
C ALA A 131 16.54 -2.20 6.87
N HIS A 132 16.45 -2.25 8.20
CA HIS A 132 16.66 -1.08 9.07
C HIS A 132 18.07 -0.51 8.96
N ALA A 133 19.09 -1.35 8.75
CA ALA A 133 20.48 -0.89 8.57
C ALA A 133 20.66 0.05 7.36
N VAL A 134 19.73 0.02 6.40
CA VAL A 134 19.73 0.87 5.19
C VAL A 134 18.49 1.78 5.10
N GLY A 135 17.72 1.91 6.17
CA GLY A 135 16.57 2.83 6.26
C GLY A 135 15.31 2.36 5.53
N VAL A 136 15.19 1.05 5.27
CA VAL A 136 14.01 0.43 4.66
C VAL A 136 13.09 -0.10 5.77
N SER A 137 11.80 0.22 5.70
CA SER A 137 10.80 -0.23 6.68
C SER A 137 10.42 -1.69 6.46
N VAL A 138 9.95 -2.34 7.52
CA VAL A 138 9.53 -3.74 7.46
C VAL A 138 8.11 -3.92 7.96
N GLU A 139 7.29 -4.52 7.12
CA GLU A 139 5.99 -5.09 7.44
C GLU A 139 6.13 -6.61 7.55
N ALA A 140 5.40 -7.22 8.48
CA ALA A 140 5.27 -8.67 8.54
C ALA A 140 3.80 -9.08 8.72
N GLU A 141 3.51 -10.36 8.65
CA GLU A 141 2.17 -10.92 8.85
C GLU A 141 2.18 -11.95 9.97
N LEU A 142 1.18 -11.85 10.85
CA LEU A 142 0.90 -12.83 11.88
C LEU A 142 -0.58 -13.21 11.91
N GLY A 143 -0.88 -14.49 12.10
CA GLY A 143 -2.08 -15.12 11.60
C GLY A 143 -1.88 -15.40 10.11
N HIS A 144 -2.93 -15.73 9.38
CA HIS A 144 -2.82 -15.89 7.93
C HIS A 144 -4.03 -15.33 7.21
N VAL A 145 -3.77 -14.37 6.31
CA VAL A 145 -4.80 -13.79 5.45
C VAL A 145 -5.00 -14.70 4.23
N GLY A 146 -6.12 -15.43 4.23
CA GLY A 146 -6.45 -16.42 3.20
C GLY A 146 -6.83 -15.82 1.85
N GLN A 147 -7.45 -16.65 0.99
CA GLN A 147 -7.91 -16.26 -0.34
C GLN A 147 -9.44 -16.12 -0.35
N GLY A 148 -9.96 -15.02 -0.91
CA GLY A 148 -11.38 -14.68 -0.91
C GLY A 148 -12.29 -15.66 -1.66
N ASN A 149 -11.76 -16.34 -2.69
CA ASN A 149 -12.49 -17.37 -3.43
C ASN A 149 -12.75 -18.65 -2.59
N ASN A 150 -11.96 -18.86 -1.53
CA ASN A 150 -12.10 -19.95 -0.56
C ASN A 150 -12.64 -19.41 0.79
N TYR A 151 -13.14 -18.17 0.80
CA TYR A 151 -13.63 -17.54 2.00
C TYR A 151 -14.91 -18.21 2.49
N ALA A 152 -14.82 -18.87 3.65
CA ALA A 152 -15.99 -19.34 4.37
C ALA A 152 -16.30 -18.34 5.50
N VAL A 153 -17.52 -17.83 5.58
CA VAL A 153 -17.95 -16.80 6.54
C VAL A 153 -17.65 -17.17 8.01
N ASP A 154 -17.56 -18.47 8.31
CA ASP A 154 -17.19 -19.02 9.61
C ASP A 154 -15.87 -19.79 9.56
N GLY A 155 -15.13 -19.67 8.46
CA GLY A 155 -13.96 -20.51 8.15
C GLY A 155 -12.69 -19.97 8.76
N ASN A 156 -12.13 -20.80 9.41
CA ASN A 156 -10.75 -21.23 9.67
C ASN A 156 -9.64 -20.37 9.04
N THR A 157 -9.72 -19.07 9.25
CA THR A 157 -8.56 -18.22 9.13
C THR A 157 -7.80 -18.33 10.44
N SER A 158 -6.48 -18.53 10.39
CA SER A 158 -5.64 -18.38 11.58
C SER A 158 -5.69 -16.92 12.00
N LEU A 159 -6.69 -16.55 12.80
CA LEU A 159 -6.84 -15.19 13.31
C LEU A 159 -5.61 -14.82 14.14
N THR A 160 -5.28 -13.56 14.15
CA THR A 160 -4.17 -13.04 14.95
C THR A 160 -4.55 -13.00 16.42
N GLU A 161 -3.74 -13.63 17.28
CA GLU A 161 -3.94 -13.60 18.72
C GLU A 161 -3.19 -12.39 19.33
N PRO A 162 -3.84 -11.55 20.18
CA PRO A 162 -3.26 -10.29 20.67
C PRO A 162 -1.93 -10.46 21.41
N ASP A 163 -1.83 -11.42 22.33
CA ASP A 163 -0.60 -11.67 23.11
C ASP A 163 0.54 -12.20 22.21
N GLN A 164 0.19 -13.02 21.22
CA GLN A 164 1.16 -13.53 20.25
C GLN A 164 1.66 -12.40 19.34
N ALA A 165 0.77 -11.48 18.92
CA ALA A 165 1.13 -10.33 18.13
C ALA A 165 2.10 -9.40 18.88
N LYS A 166 1.81 -9.09 20.15
CA LYS A 166 2.71 -8.29 21.00
C LYS A 166 4.09 -8.94 21.10
N ARG A 167 4.13 -10.23 21.42
CA ARG A 167 5.39 -10.99 21.51
C ARG A 167 6.16 -10.97 20.19
N PHE A 168 5.46 -11.17 19.06
CA PHE A 168 6.06 -11.16 17.71
C PHE A 168 6.73 -9.82 17.40
N ILE A 169 6.05 -8.71 17.69
CA ILE A 169 6.57 -7.35 17.49
C ILE A 169 7.83 -7.12 18.35
N ASP A 170 7.79 -7.49 19.62
CA ASP A 170 8.93 -7.33 20.55
C ASP A 170 10.15 -8.14 20.11
N GLU A 171 9.93 -9.34 19.54
CA GLU A 171 11.01 -10.23 19.10
C GLU A 171 11.58 -9.86 17.73
N THR A 172 10.76 -9.33 16.81
CA THR A 172 11.16 -9.04 15.42
C THR A 172 11.57 -7.60 15.18
N GLY A 173 10.93 -6.66 15.89
CA GLY A 173 11.15 -5.23 15.72
C GLY A 173 10.60 -4.67 14.42
N VAL A 174 9.53 -5.25 13.86
CA VAL A 174 8.86 -4.73 12.64
C VAL A 174 8.22 -3.38 12.86
N ASP A 175 8.06 -2.59 11.79
CA ASP A 175 7.52 -1.23 11.85
C ASP A 175 5.99 -1.21 11.81
N CYS A 176 5.36 -2.22 11.21
CA CYS A 176 3.91 -2.44 11.23
C CYS A 176 3.60 -3.93 11.05
N LEU A 177 2.39 -4.33 11.44
CA LEU A 177 1.98 -5.73 11.43
C LEU A 177 0.67 -5.93 10.68
N ALA A 178 0.70 -6.78 9.64
CA ALA A 178 -0.50 -7.26 8.99
C ALA A 178 -1.19 -8.32 9.87
N VAL A 179 -2.49 -8.11 10.11
CA VAL A 179 -3.27 -8.91 11.06
C VAL A 179 -4.45 -9.58 10.38
N ALA A 180 -4.67 -10.84 10.69
CA ALA A 180 -5.79 -11.62 10.22
C ALA A 180 -7.00 -11.42 11.15
N ILE A 181 -7.95 -10.61 10.72
CA ILE A 181 -9.18 -10.28 11.45
C ILE A 181 -10.46 -10.68 10.69
N GLY A 182 -10.32 -11.56 9.69
CA GLY A 182 -11.45 -12.04 8.89
C GLY A 182 -11.52 -11.46 7.47
N SER A 183 -10.52 -10.73 7.01
CA SER A 183 -10.33 -10.38 5.59
C SER A 183 -9.61 -11.48 4.81
N ALA A 184 -9.63 -11.40 3.47
CA ALA A 184 -8.92 -12.33 2.59
C ALA A 184 -8.51 -11.63 1.27
N HIS A 185 -7.50 -12.17 0.60
CA HIS A 185 -7.01 -11.62 -0.67
C HIS A 185 -7.94 -11.95 -1.85
N GLY A 186 -8.07 -11.02 -2.79
CA GLY A 186 -8.79 -11.21 -4.05
C GLY A 186 -10.29 -10.97 -3.94
N ALA A 187 -11.07 -11.53 -4.88
CA ALA A 187 -12.51 -11.33 -4.90
C ALA A 187 -13.21 -12.23 -3.87
N TYR A 188 -14.10 -11.64 -3.09
CA TYR A 188 -14.90 -12.38 -2.12
C TYR A 188 -16.11 -13.07 -2.75
N VAL A 189 -16.49 -14.20 -2.17
CA VAL A 189 -17.81 -14.79 -2.34
C VAL A 189 -18.68 -14.31 -1.18
N GLY A 190 -19.34 -13.15 -1.35
CA GLY A 190 -20.12 -12.49 -0.30
C GLY A 190 -19.31 -11.41 0.46
N THR A 191 -19.95 -10.75 1.42
CA THR A 191 -19.32 -9.70 2.24
C THR A 191 -18.50 -10.33 3.37
N PRO A 192 -17.22 -9.99 3.54
CA PRO A 192 -16.40 -10.50 4.62
C PRO A 192 -16.89 -10.00 5.97
N LYS A 193 -16.68 -10.82 7.00
CA LYS A 193 -17.08 -10.55 8.39
C LYS A 193 -15.85 -10.20 9.20
N LEU A 194 -15.52 -8.91 9.30
CA LEU A 194 -14.39 -8.45 10.07
C LEU A 194 -14.67 -8.54 11.59
N ARG A 195 -13.63 -8.86 12.35
CA ARG A 195 -13.67 -9.04 13.82
C ARG A 195 -13.16 -7.76 14.50
N PHE A 196 -14.04 -6.75 14.62
CA PHE A 196 -13.67 -5.42 15.15
C PHE A 196 -13.21 -5.48 16.62
N GLU A 197 -13.85 -6.26 17.46
CA GLU A 197 -13.44 -6.41 18.86
C GLU A 197 -12.06 -7.06 18.98
N LEU A 198 -11.73 -8.02 18.10
CA LEU A 198 -10.41 -8.61 18.03
C LEU A 198 -9.37 -7.57 17.58
N LEU A 199 -9.68 -6.75 16.57
CA LEU A 199 -8.81 -5.66 16.13
C LEU A 199 -8.48 -4.70 17.27
N GLN A 200 -9.48 -4.28 18.06
CA GLN A 200 -9.26 -3.41 19.22
C GLN A 200 -8.34 -4.06 20.26
N GLN A 201 -8.49 -5.36 20.51
CA GLN A 201 -7.62 -6.09 21.44
C GLN A 201 -6.17 -6.17 20.92
N ILE A 202 -6.01 -6.41 19.61
CA ILE A 202 -4.68 -6.43 18.99
C ILE A 202 -4.03 -5.05 19.04
N ASP A 203 -4.75 -3.98 18.68
CA ASP A 203 -4.23 -2.61 18.72
C ASP A 203 -3.79 -2.22 20.13
N ALA A 204 -4.63 -2.50 21.13
CA ALA A 204 -4.31 -2.23 22.54
C ALA A 204 -3.09 -3.01 23.04
N ALA A 205 -2.87 -4.24 22.56
CA ALA A 205 -1.72 -5.06 22.97
C ALA A 205 -0.44 -4.63 22.24
N CYS A 206 -0.52 -4.30 20.95
CA CYS A 206 0.63 -4.08 20.07
C CYS A 206 1.22 -2.67 20.20
N GLY A 207 0.38 -1.63 20.17
CA GLY A 207 0.83 -0.24 20.25
C GLY A 207 1.68 0.24 19.05
N ILE A 208 1.57 -0.42 17.91
CA ILE A 208 2.21 -0.05 16.63
C ILE A 208 1.17 -0.02 15.50
N PRO A 209 1.47 0.62 14.35
CA PRO A 209 0.58 0.60 13.19
C PRO A 209 0.20 -0.81 12.76
N LEU A 210 -1.10 -1.06 12.54
CA LEU A 210 -1.61 -2.32 12.01
C LEU A 210 -1.98 -2.18 10.53
N VAL A 211 -1.96 -3.32 9.82
CA VAL A 211 -2.23 -3.39 8.38
C VAL A 211 -3.38 -4.34 8.10
N LEU A 212 -4.28 -3.93 7.21
CA LEU A 212 -5.34 -4.78 6.67
C LEU A 212 -4.98 -5.22 5.25
N HIS A 213 -4.78 -6.51 5.06
CA HIS A 213 -4.73 -7.15 3.75
C HIS A 213 -6.15 -7.51 3.27
N GLY A 214 -6.32 -7.61 1.93
CA GLY A 214 -7.63 -7.95 1.36
C GLY A 214 -8.68 -6.87 1.57
N GLY A 215 -8.31 -5.59 1.55
CA GLY A 215 -9.25 -4.47 1.70
C GLY A 215 -10.28 -4.36 0.57
N SER A 216 -9.90 -4.76 -0.67
CA SER A 216 -10.81 -4.78 -1.81
C SER A 216 -12.05 -5.65 -1.53
N GLY A 217 -13.25 -5.08 -1.77
CA GLY A 217 -14.51 -5.80 -1.59
C GLY A 217 -15.01 -5.92 -0.15
N THR A 218 -14.34 -5.30 0.83
CA THR A 218 -14.81 -5.31 2.24
C THR A 218 -15.91 -4.30 2.50
N GLY A 219 -16.07 -3.30 1.64
CA GLY A 219 -17.05 -2.21 1.75
C GLY A 219 -16.54 -1.00 2.52
N ASP A 220 -17.01 0.18 2.10
CA ASP A 220 -16.52 1.49 2.56
C ASP A 220 -16.64 1.68 4.07
N GLU A 221 -17.79 1.33 4.65
CA GLU A 221 -18.05 1.45 6.09
C GLU A 221 -17.07 0.59 6.91
N ASN A 222 -16.79 -0.63 6.45
CA ASN A 222 -15.85 -1.53 7.10
C ASN A 222 -14.41 -0.98 7.03
N ILE A 223 -13.99 -0.47 5.86
CA ILE A 223 -12.67 0.16 5.69
C ILE A 223 -12.53 1.37 6.62
N HIS A 224 -13.53 2.25 6.62
CA HIS A 224 -13.52 3.42 7.49
C HIS A 224 -13.38 3.01 8.96
N HIS A 225 -14.20 2.07 9.40
CA HIS A 225 -14.24 1.65 10.79
C HIS A 225 -12.94 0.96 11.25
N VAL A 226 -12.32 0.09 10.45
CA VAL A 226 -11.04 -0.51 10.84
C VAL A 226 -9.91 0.53 10.94
N CYS A 227 -9.96 1.60 10.14
CA CYS A 227 -8.99 2.68 10.24
C CYS A 227 -9.13 3.47 11.56
N GLU A 228 -10.36 3.68 12.04
CA GLU A 228 -10.61 4.27 13.37
C GLU A 228 -10.09 3.38 14.51
N LEU A 229 -10.02 2.07 14.29
CA LEU A 229 -9.64 1.06 15.28
C LEU A 229 -8.16 0.63 15.24
N GLY A 230 -7.31 1.32 14.49
CA GLY A 230 -5.85 1.09 14.51
C GLY A 230 -5.25 0.57 13.21
N ILE A 231 -6.05 0.29 12.17
CA ILE A 231 -5.51 -0.02 10.84
C ILE A 231 -4.98 1.27 10.20
N CYS A 232 -3.67 1.28 9.93
CA CYS A 232 -2.95 2.44 9.35
C CYS A 232 -2.58 2.25 7.88
N LYS A 233 -2.64 1.03 7.37
CA LYS A 233 -2.42 0.69 5.95
C LYS A 233 -3.49 -0.30 5.50
N VAL A 234 -4.08 -0.06 4.32
CA VAL A 234 -5.10 -0.94 3.74
C VAL A 234 -4.68 -1.31 2.32
N ASN A 235 -4.44 -2.59 2.07
CA ASN A 235 -4.10 -3.08 0.73
C ASN A 235 -5.34 -3.12 -0.17
N ILE A 236 -5.32 -2.33 -1.26
CA ILE A 236 -6.40 -2.22 -2.25
C ILE A 236 -5.83 -2.43 -3.65
N VAL A 237 -6.22 -3.52 -4.30
CA VAL A 237 -5.75 -3.88 -5.65
C VAL A 237 -6.91 -4.21 -6.57
N ASN A 238 -7.75 -5.19 -6.19
CA ASN A 238 -8.79 -5.70 -7.06
C ASN A 238 -9.84 -4.63 -7.41
N ASP A 239 -10.25 -3.79 -6.47
CA ASP A 239 -11.26 -2.75 -6.70
C ASP A 239 -10.79 -1.72 -7.74
N LEU A 240 -9.49 -1.38 -7.74
CA LEU A 240 -8.88 -0.51 -8.74
C LEU A 240 -8.96 -1.11 -10.14
N MET A 241 -8.69 -2.42 -10.26
CA MET A 241 -8.80 -3.15 -11.52
C MET A 241 -10.25 -3.23 -11.97
N GLN A 242 -11.19 -3.50 -11.05
CA GLN A 242 -12.62 -3.58 -11.38
C GLN A 242 -13.20 -2.22 -11.80
N ALA A 243 -12.76 -1.12 -11.18
CA ALA A 243 -13.13 0.23 -11.60
C ALA A 243 -12.70 0.50 -13.05
N SER A 244 -11.48 0.10 -13.42
CA SER A 244 -10.98 0.23 -14.79
C SER A 244 -11.77 -0.63 -15.79
N VAL A 245 -12.06 -1.89 -15.42
CA VAL A 245 -12.87 -2.80 -16.26
C VAL A 245 -14.28 -2.26 -16.45
N LYS A 246 -14.89 -1.71 -15.41
CA LYS A 246 -16.21 -1.09 -15.49
C LYS A 246 -16.22 0.10 -16.46
N ALA A 247 -15.27 1.02 -16.31
CA ALA A 247 -15.16 2.19 -17.19
C ALA A 247 -14.94 1.81 -18.67
N LEU A 248 -14.11 0.78 -18.93
CA LEU A 248 -13.89 0.29 -20.29
C LEU A 248 -15.16 -0.31 -20.91
N LYS A 249 -16.01 -0.98 -20.13
CA LYS A 249 -17.30 -1.49 -20.63
C LYS A 249 -18.30 -0.41 -21.02
N GLU A 250 -18.16 0.77 -20.42
CA GLU A 250 -19.02 1.93 -20.66
C GLU A 250 -18.45 2.86 -21.75
N THR A 251 -17.25 2.60 -22.27
CA THR A 251 -16.55 3.40 -23.27
C THR A 251 -16.64 2.75 -24.66
N ASP A 252 -17.05 3.53 -25.65
CA ASP A 252 -16.97 3.06 -27.05
C ASP A 252 -15.51 3.11 -27.54
N LEU A 253 -14.92 1.94 -27.69
CA LEU A 253 -13.54 1.76 -28.14
C LEU A 253 -13.45 1.39 -29.65
N THR A 254 -14.54 1.54 -30.42
CA THR A 254 -14.52 1.23 -31.85
C THR A 254 -13.86 2.35 -32.67
N GLY A 255 -13.21 1.99 -33.77
CA GLY A 255 -12.54 2.95 -34.66
C GLY A 255 -11.55 3.85 -33.89
N ASN A 256 -11.70 5.16 -34.01
CA ASN A 256 -10.87 6.13 -33.31
C ASN A 256 -11.13 6.16 -31.78
N GLY A 257 -12.22 5.57 -31.31
CA GLY A 257 -12.47 5.36 -29.87
C GLY A 257 -11.39 4.52 -29.20
N ALA A 258 -10.64 3.70 -29.93
CA ALA A 258 -9.52 2.91 -29.43
C ALA A 258 -8.44 3.77 -28.72
N TYR A 259 -8.27 5.03 -29.09
CA TYR A 259 -7.34 5.95 -28.43
C TYR A 259 -7.77 6.30 -26.98
N GLN A 260 -9.02 6.03 -26.61
CA GLN A 260 -9.52 6.22 -25.25
C GLN A 260 -9.16 5.07 -24.29
N LEU A 261 -8.58 3.96 -24.78
CA LEU A 261 -8.27 2.79 -23.94
C LEU A 261 -7.46 3.15 -22.69
N PHE A 262 -6.28 3.70 -22.88
CA PHE A 262 -5.40 4.06 -21.76
C PHE A 262 -5.90 5.27 -20.94
N PRO A 263 -6.41 6.37 -21.55
CA PRO A 263 -7.03 7.45 -20.77
C PRO A 263 -8.18 6.98 -19.87
N THR A 264 -9.07 6.12 -20.38
CA THR A 264 -10.18 5.58 -19.59
C THR A 264 -9.69 4.77 -18.38
N ILE A 265 -8.70 3.90 -18.58
CA ILE A 265 -8.10 3.14 -17.48
C ILE A 265 -7.47 4.09 -16.45
N PHE A 266 -6.69 5.06 -16.92
CA PHE A 266 -5.99 6.02 -16.06
C PHE A 266 -6.94 6.79 -15.16
N GLU A 267 -7.98 7.41 -15.74
CA GLU A 267 -8.94 8.21 -14.99
C GLU A 267 -9.79 7.37 -14.04
N ALA A 268 -10.22 6.18 -14.45
CA ALA A 268 -10.97 5.27 -13.57
C ALA A 268 -10.12 4.83 -12.37
N TYR A 269 -8.86 4.50 -12.61
CA TYR A 269 -7.91 4.11 -11.58
C TYR A 269 -7.67 5.25 -10.59
N LYS A 270 -7.35 6.45 -11.11
CA LYS A 270 -7.12 7.66 -10.32
C LYS A 270 -8.33 8.02 -9.46
N ASN A 271 -9.52 8.04 -10.07
CA ASN A 271 -10.74 8.41 -9.35
C ASN A 271 -11.11 7.41 -8.24
N HIS A 272 -10.87 6.11 -8.47
CA HIS A 272 -11.09 5.12 -7.41
C HIS A 272 -10.07 5.24 -6.27
N ILE A 273 -8.81 5.58 -6.56
CA ILE A 273 -7.80 5.88 -5.52
C ILE A 273 -8.22 7.08 -4.68
N LYS A 274 -8.77 8.15 -5.29
CA LYS A 274 -9.31 9.30 -4.54
C LYS A 274 -10.42 8.88 -3.59
N HIS A 275 -11.33 8.02 -4.05
CA HIS A 275 -12.33 7.41 -3.18
C HIS A 275 -11.70 6.62 -2.02
N CYS A 276 -10.63 5.85 -2.28
CA CYS A 276 -9.92 5.13 -1.22
C CYS A 276 -9.31 6.09 -0.18
N PHE A 277 -8.79 7.25 -0.58
CA PHE A 277 -8.31 8.25 0.37
C PHE A 277 -9.42 8.79 1.27
N ASP A 278 -10.61 9.01 0.71
CA ASP A 278 -11.75 9.51 1.47
C ASP A 278 -12.21 8.47 2.51
N ILE A 279 -12.42 7.21 2.10
CA ILE A 279 -12.91 6.16 3.01
C ILE A 279 -11.91 5.74 4.08
N THR A 280 -10.60 5.89 3.84
CA THR A 280 -9.56 5.63 4.85
C THR A 280 -9.29 6.83 5.74
N GLY A 281 -9.86 8.02 5.44
CA GLY A 281 -9.71 9.25 6.21
C GLY A 281 -8.39 9.97 6.00
N CYS A 282 -7.61 9.64 4.95
CA CYS A 282 -6.31 10.25 4.71
C CYS A 282 -6.34 11.47 3.76
N THR A 283 -7.48 11.83 3.20
CA THR A 283 -7.63 13.06 2.42
C THR A 283 -7.19 14.28 3.23
N GLY A 284 -6.30 15.10 2.66
CA GLY A 284 -5.73 16.29 3.30
C GLY A 284 -4.65 16.00 4.35
N LYS A 285 -4.16 14.76 4.49
CA LYS A 285 -3.17 14.39 5.51
C LYS A 285 -1.71 14.43 5.05
N ALA A 286 -1.44 14.85 3.80
CA ALA A 286 -0.05 15.06 3.36
C ALA A 286 0.63 16.15 4.17
N TRP A 287 1.93 16.00 4.40
CA TRP A 287 2.78 16.96 5.11
C TRP A 287 3.91 17.46 4.22
N ASN A 288 4.57 18.56 4.63
CA ASN A 288 5.67 19.17 3.89
C ASN A 288 5.29 19.53 2.44
N LEU A 289 4.07 20.04 2.25
CA LEU A 289 3.60 20.51 0.96
C LEU A 289 4.44 21.72 0.50
N LEU A 290 5.43 21.46 -0.33
CA LEU A 290 6.18 22.50 -1.01
C LEU A 290 5.46 22.83 -2.33
N PRO A 291 5.57 24.05 -2.88
CA PRO A 291 4.92 24.41 -4.13
C PRO A 291 5.28 23.44 -5.26
N SER A 292 4.28 22.88 -5.92
CA SER A 292 4.48 22.01 -7.09
C SER A 292 5.36 22.72 -8.13
N CYS A 293 6.46 22.09 -8.52
CA CYS A 293 7.28 22.51 -9.65
C CYS A 293 6.75 21.92 -10.96
N LYS A 294 5.43 21.79 -11.15
CA LYS A 294 4.88 21.55 -12.48
C LYS A 294 5.36 22.72 -13.34
N GLY A 295 6.45 22.48 -14.08
CA GLY A 295 7.00 23.50 -14.98
C GLY A 295 5.87 23.97 -15.89
N LYS A 296 5.74 25.28 -16.01
CA LYS A 296 4.95 25.85 -17.13
C LYS A 296 5.44 25.14 -18.38
N ALA A 297 4.51 24.54 -19.12
CA ALA A 297 4.81 24.05 -20.45
C ALA A 297 5.67 25.12 -21.14
N LEU A 298 6.81 24.74 -21.68
CA LEU A 298 7.60 25.63 -22.51
C LEU A 298 6.67 26.10 -23.63
N ASP A 299 6.31 27.37 -23.59
CA ASP A 299 5.64 27.99 -24.71
C ASP A 299 6.65 28.04 -25.85
N LEU A 300 6.50 27.13 -26.82
CA LEU A 300 7.35 27.05 -28.00
C LEU A 300 6.81 27.96 -29.14
N SER A 301 6.04 29.00 -28.81
CA SER A 301 5.48 29.93 -29.78
C SER A 301 6.33 31.18 -30.05
N GLU A 302 7.66 31.17 -29.71
CA GLU A 302 8.61 32.17 -30.22
C GLU A 302 9.71 31.51 -31.05
#